data_761af562ef812358444eb6c41a205ebf
#
_entry.id   761af562ef812358444eb6c41a205ebf
#
_cell.length_a   1.000
_cell.length_b   1.000
_cell.length_c   1.000
_cell.angle_alpha   90.00
_cell.angle_beta   90.00
_cell.angle_gamma   90.00
#
_symmetry.space_group_name_H-M   'P 1'
#
loop_
_entity.id
_entity.type
_entity.pdbx_description
1 polymer ?
#
loop_
_entity_poly.entity_id
_entity_poly.type
_entity_poly.pdbx_seq_one_letter_code
_entity_poly.pdbx_strand_id
1 'polypeptide(L)'
;PVTLDDVPSYLRERFVGKSGRYLLQIFARDNIWEREPMRTFVSQLQTVDADVTGPPVVALYSIQNMQQGYVRGGVYALITIVGLTLVHFRRLKPTWLALLPLGVAALWMIPCMALFGVQMNIANLIVIPLFMGMAFDNGIHLVDRALEPPRAASERATQCTGKAVVLATLTTIAGFGSLMVARHAGIFSFGFLVALSVTCNLVAVFTVLPLLLRVVRLDTAPTTPVGMTPTMRAD
;
A
#
# COMPACT_ATOMS: atom_id res chain seq x y z
N PRO A 1 41.86 -25.62 -38.60
CA PRO A 1 40.64 -24.98 -38.10
C PRO A 1 40.13 -25.81 -36.90
N VAL A 2 39.92 -25.15 -35.79
CA VAL A 2 39.35 -25.77 -34.58
C VAL A 2 37.91 -26.19 -34.88
N THR A 3 37.60 -27.45 -34.69
CA THR A 3 36.26 -28.01 -34.90
C THR A 3 35.51 -28.13 -33.56
N LEU A 4 34.21 -28.28 -33.63
CA LEU A 4 33.36 -28.46 -32.42
C LEU A 4 33.73 -29.72 -31.61
N ASP A 5 34.39 -30.69 -32.25
CA ASP A 5 34.81 -31.93 -31.63
C ASP A 5 36.10 -31.73 -30.80
N ASP A 6 36.86 -30.68 -31.06
CA ASP A 6 38.06 -30.29 -30.28
C ASP A 6 37.69 -29.56 -28.97
N VAL A 7 36.39 -29.20 -28.81
CA VAL A 7 35.92 -28.48 -27.61
C VAL A 7 35.57 -29.50 -26.50
N PRO A 8 36.08 -29.32 -25.26
CA PRO A 8 35.70 -30.16 -24.11
C PRO A 8 34.20 -30.28 -23.95
N SER A 9 33.71 -31.47 -23.60
CA SER A 9 32.28 -31.80 -23.54
C SER A 9 31.48 -30.83 -22.64
N TYR A 10 32.04 -30.41 -21.50
CA TYR A 10 31.42 -29.48 -20.58
C TYR A 10 31.17 -28.09 -21.15
N LEU A 11 32.03 -27.62 -22.07
CA LEU A 11 31.82 -26.37 -22.80
C LEU A 11 30.81 -26.56 -23.92
N ARG A 12 30.90 -27.67 -24.64
CA ARG A 12 29.96 -27.99 -25.69
C ARG A 12 28.53 -28.08 -25.18
N GLU A 13 28.30 -28.79 -24.08
CA GLU A 13 26.98 -28.92 -23.46
C GLU A 13 26.39 -27.59 -22.97
N ARG A 14 27.25 -26.63 -22.67
CA ARG A 14 26.82 -25.29 -22.22
C ARG A 14 26.34 -24.40 -23.37
N PHE A 15 26.88 -24.56 -24.59
CA PHE A 15 26.61 -23.69 -25.72
C PHE A 15 25.85 -24.36 -26.84
N VAL A 16 25.77 -25.67 -26.83
CA VAL A 16 25.07 -26.47 -27.85
C VAL A 16 24.06 -27.36 -27.17
N GLY A 17 22.78 -27.08 -27.43
CA GLY A 17 21.68 -27.88 -26.88
C GLY A 17 21.61 -29.27 -27.50
N LYS A 18 20.97 -30.23 -26.83
CA LYS A 18 20.77 -31.60 -27.34
C LYS A 18 20.05 -31.66 -28.69
N SER A 19 19.32 -30.61 -29.04
CA SER A 19 18.63 -30.44 -30.35
C SER A 19 19.50 -29.83 -31.46
N GLY A 20 20.80 -29.64 -31.21
CA GLY A 20 21.71 -28.99 -32.17
C GLY A 20 21.57 -27.46 -32.24
N ARG A 21 20.78 -26.82 -31.41
CA ARG A 21 20.66 -25.36 -31.34
C ARG A 21 21.82 -24.78 -30.58
N TYR A 22 22.35 -23.66 -31.04
CA TYR A 22 23.43 -22.93 -30.38
C TYR A 22 22.89 -21.87 -29.42
N LEU A 23 23.55 -21.69 -28.30
CA LEU A 23 23.30 -20.55 -27.39
C LEU A 23 24.04 -19.32 -27.93
N LEU A 24 23.28 -18.33 -28.39
CA LEU A 24 23.81 -17.02 -28.77
C LEU A 24 23.68 -16.09 -27.57
N GLN A 25 24.80 -15.59 -27.03
CA GLN A 25 24.81 -14.60 -25.96
C GLN A 25 24.96 -13.21 -26.55
N ILE A 26 24.00 -12.34 -26.27
CA ILE A 26 23.99 -10.96 -26.74
C ILE A 26 24.25 -10.06 -25.52
N PHE A 27 25.27 -9.24 -25.60
CA PHE A 27 25.64 -8.28 -24.58
C PHE A 27 25.24 -6.88 -25.03
N ALA A 28 24.59 -6.14 -24.12
CA ALA A 28 24.29 -4.74 -24.38
C ALA A 28 25.59 -3.91 -24.36
N ARG A 29 25.68 -2.91 -25.23
CA ARG A 29 26.81 -1.98 -25.30
C ARG A 29 26.77 -0.97 -24.16
N ASP A 30 25.57 -0.51 -23.82
CA ASP A 30 25.32 0.54 -22.83
C ASP A 30 24.69 -0.04 -21.55
N ASN A 31 24.60 0.78 -20.50
CA ASN A 31 23.94 0.38 -19.27
C ASN A 31 22.43 0.23 -19.49
N ILE A 32 21.93 -1.01 -19.42
CA ILE A 32 20.52 -1.36 -19.63
C ILE A 32 19.75 -1.54 -18.32
N TRP A 33 20.35 -1.27 -17.15
CA TRP A 33 19.69 -1.50 -15.87
C TRP A 33 18.71 -0.38 -15.47
N GLU A 34 18.53 0.60 -16.33
CA GLU A 34 17.46 1.58 -16.24
C GLU A 34 16.23 1.12 -17.03
N ARG A 35 15.05 1.63 -16.65
CA ARG A 35 13.77 1.13 -17.18
C ARG A 35 13.63 1.26 -18.70
N GLU A 36 13.90 2.44 -19.25
CA GLU A 36 13.71 2.69 -20.68
C GLU A 36 14.78 2.01 -21.55
N PRO A 37 16.09 2.07 -21.23
CA PRO A 37 17.10 1.31 -21.93
C PRO A 37 16.84 -0.20 -21.91
N MET A 38 16.44 -0.77 -20.76
CA MET A 38 16.09 -2.19 -20.65
C MET A 38 14.92 -2.56 -21.55
N ARG A 39 13.86 -1.76 -21.55
CA ARG A 39 12.69 -1.99 -22.39
C ARG A 39 13.02 -1.95 -23.88
N THR A 40 13.81 -0.95 -24.30
CA THR A 40 14.25 -0.80 -25.67
C THR A 40 15.11 -1.98 -26.12
N PHE A 41 16.08 -2.37 -25.28
CA PHE A 41 16.96 -3.51 -25.56
C PHE A 41 16.16 -4.82 -25.73
N VAL A 42 15.27 -5.13 -24.76
CA VAL A 42 14.43 -6.33 -24.82
C VAL A 42 13.50 -6.31 -26.03
N SER A 43 12.88 -5.16 -26.34
CA SER A 43 12.01 -5.05 -27.50
C SER A 43 12.75 -5.26 -28.82
N GLN A 44 13.97 -4.73 -28.96
CA GLN A 44 14.82 -4.96 -30.14
C GLN A 44 15.21 -6.43 -30.29
N LEU A 45 15.56 -7.10 -29.20
CA LEU A 45 15.87 -8.53 -29.24
C LEU A 45 14.65 -9.36 -29.67
N GLN A 46 13.48 -9.04 -29.17
CA GLN A 46 12.24 -9.74 -29.50
C GLN A 46 11.78 -9.53 -30.95
N THR A 47 12.25 -8.51 -31.65
CA THR A 47 12.01 -8.38 -33.09
C THR A 47 12.81 -9.42 -33.93
N VAL A 48 13.91 -9.93 -33.34
CA VAL A 48 14.75 -10.94 -34.02
C VAL A 48 14.31 -12.35 -33.65
N ASP A 49 14.07 -12.59 -32.36
CA ASP A 49 13.59 -13.88 -31.86
C ASP A 49 12.61 -13.63 -30.69
N ALA A 50 11.40 -14.15 -30.79
CA ALA A 50 10.36 -14.01 -29.78
C ALA A 50 10.68 -14.83 -28.51
N ASP A 51 11.50 -15.87 -28.61
CA ASP A 51 11.87 -16.77 -27.53
C ASP A 51 13.13 -16.32 -26.76
N VAL A 52 13.56 -15.07 -26.97
CA VAL A 52 14.68 -14.49 -26.24
C VAL A 52 14.44 -14.55 -24.74
N THR A 53 15.44 -15.04 -24.03
CA THR A 53 15.43 -15.16 -22.57
C THR A 53 16.71 -14.59 -21.97
N GLY A 54 16.74 -14.39 -20.66
CA GLY A 54 17.92 -13.92 -19.95
C GLY A 54 17.58 -12.90 -18.86
N PRO A 55 18.57 -12.50 -18.04
CA PRO A 55 18.34 -11.61 -16.90
C PRO A 55 17.59 -10.32 -17.24
N PRO A 56 17.88 -9.57 -18.33
CA PRO A 56 17.13 -8.35 -18.66
C PRO A 56 15.66 -8.60 -18.99
N VAL A 57 15.37 -9.70 -19.71
CA VAL A 57 13.99 -10.08 -20.06
C VAL A 57 13.20 -10.45 -18.81
N VAL A 58 13.77 -11.32 -17.96
CA VAL A 58 13.15 -11.74 -16.71
C VAL A 58 12.94 -10.54 -15.79
N ALA A 59 13.92 -9.66 -15.68
CA ALA A 59 13.82 -8.45 -14.85
C ALA A 59 12.70 -7.54 -15.36
N LEU A 60 12.62 -7.26 -16.67
CA LEU A 60 11.60 -6.39 -17.25
C LEU A 60 10.18 -6.91 -16.95
N TYR A 61 9.93 -8.19 -17.24
CA TYR A 61 8.61 -8.80 -16.99
C TYR A 61 8.27 -8.91 -15.51
N SER A 62 9.25 -9.23 -14.65
CA SER A 62 9.05 -9.27 -13.22
C SER A 62 8.66 -7.89 -12.67
N ILE A 63 9.33 -6.84 -13.10
CA ILE A 63 9.03 -5.45 -12.75
C ILE A 63 7.60 -5.08 -13.17
N GLN A 64 7.22 -5.38 -14.41
CA GLN A 64 5.88 -5.08 -14.92
C GLN A 64 4.80 -5.86 -14.17
N ASN A 65 5.01 -7.15 -13.92
CA ASN A 65 4.07 -7.98 -13.18
C ASN A 65 3.91 -7.50 -11.73
N MET A 66 5.01 -7.12 -11.06
CA MET A 66 4.96 -6.55 -9.70
C MET A 66 4.18 -5.23 -9.67
N GLN A 67 4.43 -4.31 -10.61
CA GLN A 67 3.69 -3.06 -10.70
C GLN A 67 2.18 -3.28 -10.89
N GLN A 68 1.82 -4.15 -11.84
CA GLN A 68 0.41 -4.51 -12.05
C GLN A 68 -0.20 -5.18 -10.84
N GLY A 69 0.54 -6.06 -10.17
CA GLY A 69 0.13 -6.73 -8.95
C GLY A 69 -0.18 -5.74 -7.82
N TYR A 70 0.69 -4.76 -7.59
CA TYR A 70 0.49 -3.74 -6.55
C TYR A 70 -0.68 -2.80 -6.86
N VAL A 71 -0.84 -2.39 -8.12
CA VAL A 71 -1.98 -1.56 -8.52
C VAL A 71 -3.30 -2.33 -8.37
N ARG A 72 -3.36 -3.58 -8.85
CA ARG A 72 -4.56 -4.44 -8.68
C ARG A 72 -4.82 -4.70 -7.19
N GLY A 73 -3.78 -5.00 -6.41
CA GLY A 73 -3.87 -5.18 -4.97
C GLY A 73 -4.41 -3.94 -4.26
N GLY A 74 -3.96 -2.75 -4.64
CA GLY A 74 -4.48 -1.48 -4.13
C GLY A 74 -5.97 -1.26 -4.46
N VAL A 75 -6.37 -1.58 -5.70
CA VAL A 75 -7.79 -1.49 -6.10
C VAL A 75 -8.65 -2.48 -5.31
N TYR A 76 -8.21 -3.73 -5.16
CA TYR A 76 -8.93 -4.73 -4.37
C TYR A 76 -8.99 -4.34 -2.88
N ALA A 77 -7.90 -3.82 -2.32
CA ALA A 77 -7.88 -3.30 -0.96
C ALA A 77 -8.91 -2.17 -0.79
N LEU A 78 -8.95 -1.21 -1.71
CA LEU A 78 -9.91 -0.11 -1.67
C LEU A 78 -11.36 -0.60 -1.72
N ILE A 79 -11.68 -1.51 -2.65
CA ILE A 79 -13.02 -2.09 -2.77
C ILE A 79 -13.40 -2.83 -1.48
N THR A 80 -12.49 -3.62 -0.93
CA THR A 80 -12.70 -4.37 0.31
C THR A 80 -12.91 -3.41 1.50
N ILE A 81 -12.07 -2.39 1.64
CA ILE A 81 -12.18 -1.38 2.69
C ILE A 81 -13.51 -0.65 2.62
N VAL A 82 -13.91 -0.17 1.44
CA VAL A 82 -15.21 0.50 1.24
C VAL A 82 -16.36 -0.46 1.57
N GLY A 83 -16.31 -1.70 1.10
CA GLY A 83 -17.32 -2.71 1.36
C GLY A 83 -17.45 -3.05 2.84
N LEU A 84 -16.34 -3.32 3.53
CA LEU A 84 -16.33 -3.61 4.97
C LEU A 84 -16.84 -2.41 5.80
N THR A 85 -16.39 -1.21 5.47
CA THR A 85 -16.82 0.01 6.16
C THR A 85 -18.32 0.26 5.96
N LEU A 86 -18.84 0.01 4.76
CA LEU A 86 -20.27 0.14 4.47
C LEU A 86 -21.10 -0.92 5.22
N VAL A 87 -20.63 -2.15 5.29
CA VAL A 87 -21.28 -3.22 6.06
C VAL A 87 -21.26 -2.91 7.56
N HIS A 88 -20.16 -2.36 8.07
CA HIS A 88 -19.98 -1.97 9.47
C HIS A 88 -20.95 -0.86 9.88
N PHE A 89 -20.95 0.26 9.17
CA PHE A 89 -21.80 1.40 9.51
C PHE A 89 -23.24 1.29 9.01
N ARG A 90 -23.47 0.49 7.97
CA ARG A 90 -24.79 0.33 7.29
C ARG A 90 -25.40 1.68 6.85
N ARG A 91 -24.62 2.74 6.79
CA ARG A 91 -25.02 4.11 6.44
C ARG A 91 -23.91 4.78 5.63
N LEU A 92 -24.26 5.49 4.57
CA LEU A 92 -23.29 6.13 3.69
C LEU A 92 -22.52 7.28 4.37
N LYS A 93 -23.20 8.11 5.18
CA LYS A 93 -22.58 9.27 5.84
C LYS A 93 -21.38 8.90 6.71
N PRO A 94 -21.48 7.99 7.71
CA PRO A 94 -20.33 7.61 8.52
C PRO A 94 -19.27 6.85 7.72
N THR A 95 -19.66 6.07 6.71
CA THR A 95 -18.71 5.40 5.80
C THR A 95 -17.80 6.42 5.11
N TRP A 96 -18.38 7.45 4.50
CA TRP A 96 -17.60 8.51 3.87
C TRP A 96 -16.73 9.28 4.87
N LEU A 97 -17.24 9.58 6.05
CA LEU A 97 -16.45 10.26 7.09
C LEU A 97 -15.24 9.44 7.54
N ALA A 98 -15.39 8.13 7.67
CA ALA A 98 -14.29 7.25 8.03
C ALA A 98 -13.21 7.12 6.94
N LEU A 99 -13.62 7.18 5.67
CA LEU A 99 -12.71 7.03 4.51
C LEU A 99 -12.05 8.35 4.08
N LEU A 100 -12.66 9.49 4.37
CA LEU A 100 -12.15 10.81 3.94
C LEU A 100 -10.72 11.11 4.43
N PRO A 101 -10.34 10.85 5.70
CA PRO A 101 -8.97 11.06 6.16
C PRO A 101 -7.94 10.24 5.37
N LEU A 102 -8.27 9.01 4.98
CA LEU A 102 -7.42 8.18 4.12
C LEU A 102 -7.17 8.86 2.77
N GLY A 103 -8.23 9.38 2.12
CA GLY A 103 -8.11 10.10 0.86
C GLY A 103 -7.27 11.37 0.96
N VAL A 104 -7.49 12.16 2.02
CA VAL A 104 -6.72 13.39 2.28
C VAL A 104 -5.26 13.07 2.57
N ALA A 105 -4.98 12.04 3.38
CA ALA A 105 -3.62 11.62 3.67
C ALA A 105 -2.88 11.14 2.41
N ALA A 106 -3.54 10.38 1.54
CA ALA A 106 -2.98 9.98 0.26
C ALA A 106 -2.65 11.19 -0.64
N LEU A 107 -3.53 12.20 -0.65
CA LEU A 107 -3.31 13.42 -1.41
C LEU A 107 -2.14 14.25 -0.84
N TRP A 108 -2.01 14.35 0.48
CA TRP A 108 -0.90 15.05 1.12
C TRP A 108 0.44 14.33 0.96
N MET A 109 0.42 13.01 0.84
CA MET A 109 1.65 12.24 0.62
C MET A 109 2.37 12.66 -0.67
N ILE A 110 1.63 13.02 -1.74
CA ILE A 110 2.21 13.38 -3.04
C ILE A 110 3.15 14.59 -2.94
N PRO A 111 2.71 15.78 -2.43
CA PRO A 111 3.60 16.92 -2.29
C PRO A 111 4.73 16.69 -1.27
N CYS A 112 4.48 15.90 -0.22
CA CYS A 112 5.53 15.54 0.72
C CYS A 112 6.61 14.68 0.05
N MET A 113 6.26 13.72 -0.79
CA MET A 113 7.24 12.95 -1.56
C MET A 113 8.08 13.85 -2.47
N ALA A 114 7.46 14.82 -3.14
CA ALA A 114 8.16 15.77 -3.99
C ALA A 114 9.11 16.65 -3.16
N LEU A 115 8.68 17.12 -1.98
CA LEU A 115 9.49 17.94 -1.08
C LEU A 115 10.76 17.21 -0.60
N PHE A 116 10.63 15.92 -0.28
CA PHE A 116 11.76 15.09 0.18
C PHE A 116 12.55 14.42 -0.97
N GLY A 117 12.19 14.68 -2.23
CA GLY A 117 12.86 14.11 -3.39
C GLY A 117 12.72 12.59 -3.52
N VAL A 118 11.70 11.98 -2.88
CA VAL A 118 11.48 10.54 -2.92
C VAL A 118 10.65 10.18 -4.13
N GLN A 119 11.25 9.40 -5.03
CA GLN A 119 10.56 8.92 -6.23
C GLN A 119 9.89 7.58 -5.99
N MET A 120 8.75 7.36 -6.65
CA MET A 120 8.10 6.05 -6.68
C MET A 120 8.98 5.07 -7.46
N ASN A 121 9.39 4.01 -6.80
CA ASN A 121 10.12 2.90 -7.39
C ASN A 121 9.39 1.58 -7.09
N ILE A 122 9.85 0.48 -7.66
CA ILE A 122 9.19 -0.82 -7.52
C ILE A 122 9.17 -1.28 -6.07
N ALA A 123 10.26 -1.01 -5.33
CA ALA A 123 10.38 -1.45 -3.95
C ALA A 123 9.40 -0.74 -3.02
N ASN A 124 9.04 0.52 -3.33
CA ASN A 124 8.13 1.31 -2.49
C ASN A 124 6.67 1.32 -2.98
N LEU A 125 6.36 0.76 -4.15
CA LEU A 125 4.98 0.63 -4.64
C LEU A 125 4.08 -0.21 -3.72
N ILE A 126 4.65 -1.16 -2.98
CA ILE A 126 3.94 -1.97 -1.99
C ILE A 126 3.36 -1.13 -0.84
N VAL A 127 3.85 0.10 -0.66
CA VAL A 127 3.32 1.03 0.35
C VAL A 127 1.85 1.37 0.07
N ILE A 128 1.41 1.39 -1.18
CA ILE A 128 0.04 1.75 -1.55
C ILE A 128 -1.00 0.86 -0.86
N PRO A 129 -1.05 -0.47 -1.11
CA PRO A 129 -2.02 -1.33 -0.42
C PRO A 129 -1.77 -1.42 1.09
N LEU A 130 -0.52 -1.35 1.54
CA LEU A 130 -0.17 -1.39 2.94
C LEU A 130 -0.69 -0.16 3.69
N PHE A 131 -0.48 1.03 3.14
CA PHE A 131 -1.00 2.29 3.68
C PHE A 131 -2.53 2.27 3.77
N MET A 132 -3.20 1.82 2.72
CA MET A 132 -4.66 1.72 2.73
C MET A 132 -5.17 0.87 3.90
N GLY A 133 -4.55 -0.29 4.16
CA GLY A 133 -4.93 -1.17 5.27
C GLY A 133 -4.70 -0.54 6.65
N MET A 134 -3.57 0.16 6.86
CA MET A 134 -3.26 0.78 8.15
C MET A 134 -4.02 2.08 8.40
N ALA A 135 -4.28 2.84 7.35
CA ALA A 135 -4.83 4.19 7.50
C ALA A 135 -6.33 4.20 7.78
N PHE A 136 -7.08 3.23 7.23
CA PHE A 136 -8.52 3.23 7.37
C PHE A 136 -9.00 2.88 8.79
N ASP A 137 -8.25 2.06 9.54
CA ASP A 137 -8.60 1.68 10.91
C ASP A 137 -8.74 2.90 11.82
N ASN A 138 -7.84 3.87 11.71
CA ASN A 138 -7.88 5.10 12.49
C ASN A 138 -9.17 5.90 12.26
N GLY A 139 -9.64 5.94 11.01
CA GLY A 139 -10.89 6.62 10.63
C GLY A 139 -12.12 5.94 11.23
N ILE A 140 -12.21 4.61 11.15
CA ILE A 140 -13.31 3.83 11.71
C ILE A 140 -13.40 4.04 13.22
N HIS A 141 -12.31 3.86 13.95
CA HIS A 141 -12.32 3.97 15.41
C HIS A 141 -12.77 5.33 15.91
N LEU A 142 -12.37 6.42 15.22
CA LEU A 142 -12.80 7.76 15.64
C LEU A 142 -14.25 8.05 15.24
N VAL A 143 -14.73 7.58 14.08
CA VAL A 143 -16.13 7.74 13.68
C VAL A 143 -17.06 6.91 14.56
N ASP A 144 -16.70 5.66 14.87
CA ASP A 144 -17.45 4.83 15.82
C ASP A 144 -17.60 5.54 17.16
N ARG A 145 -16.50 6.11 17.64
CA ARG A 145 -16.53 6.86 18.90
C ARG A 145 -17.42 8.10 18.84
N ALA A 146 -17.45 8.78 17.70
CA ALA A 146 -18.29 9.96 17.48
C ALA A 146 -19.79 9.61 17.38
N LEU A 147 -20.12 8.36 17.02
CA LEU A 147 -21.49 7.86 16.92
C LEU A 147 -22.03 7.35 18.26
N GLU A 148 -21.18 7.13 19.25
CA GLU A 148 -21.63 6.69 20.58
C GLU A 148 -22.49 7.78 21.27
N PRO A 149 -23.56 7.37 21.97
CA PRO A 149 -24.42 8.32 22.68
C PRO A 149 -23.65 9.06 23.79
N PRO A 150 -23.97 10.34 24.07
CA PRO A 150 -23.22 11.20 25.02
C PRO A 150 -23.06 10.61 26.42
N ARG A 151 -23.95 9.72 26.85
CA ARG A 151 -23.88 9.03 28.15
C ARG A 151 -22.80 7.96 28.22
N ALA A 152 -22.46 7.34 27.08
CA ALA A 152 -21.39 6.35 26.96
C ALA A 152 -20.04 6.99 26.63
N ALA A 153 -20.05 8.12 25.93
CA ALA A 153 -18.87 8.89 25.55
C ALA A 153 -18.41 9.78 26.70
N SER A 154 -17.84 9.20 27.76
CA SER A 154 -17.10 10.00 28.74
C SER A 154 -15.93 10.68 27.99
N GLU A 155 -15.63 11.96 28.31
CA GLU A 155 -14.48 12.69 27.78
C GLU A 155 -13.17 11.90 27.91
N ARG A 156 -13.03 11.14 28.99
CA ARG A 156 -11.89 10.24 29.23
C ARG A 156 -11.80 9.14 28.17
N ALA A 157 -12.91 8.55 27.77
CA ALA A 157 -12.90 7.47 26.79
C ALA A 157 -12.55 7.97 25.38
N THR A 158 -12.99 9.18 25.01
CA THR A 158 -12.61 9.82 23.74
C THR A 158 -11.12 10.17 23.71
N GLN A 159 -10.58 10.69 24.83
CA GLN A 159 -9.16 10.95 24.98
C GLN A 159 -8.32 9.66 24.96
N CYS A 160 -8.82 8.56 25.53
CA CYS A 160 -8.14 7.26 25.50
C CYS A 160 -8.04 6.71 24.08
N THR A 161 -9.10 6.81 23.27
CA THR A 161 -9.08 6.36 21.85
C THR A 161 -8.08 7.18 21.05
N GLY A 162 -8.07 8.50 21.18
CA GLY A 162 -7.09 9.35 20.51
C GLY A 162 -5.65 9.03 20.89
N LYS A 163 -5.37 8.82 22.19
CA LYS A 163 -4.04 8.41 22.67
C LYS A 163 -3.63 7.05 22.11
N ALA A 164 -4.55 6.09 22.04
CA ALA A 164 -4.28 4.76 21.49
C ALA A 164 -3.90 4.85 19.99
N VAL A 165 -4.62 5.64 19.20
CA VAL A 165 -4.32 5.89 17.79
C VAL A 165 -2.95 6.53 17.62
N VAL A 166 -2.62 7.55 18.42
CA VAL A 166 -1.29 8.18 18.38
C VAL A 166 -0.20 7.18 18.73
N LEU A 167 -0.36 6.40 19.80
CA LEU A 167 0.62 5.41 20.22
C LEU A 167 0.83 4.32 19.17
N ALA A 168 -0.25 3.78 18.61
CA ALA A 168 -0.18 2.80 17.52
C ALA A 168 0.54 3.37 16.29
N THR A 169 0.27 4.62 15.92
CA THR A 169 0.96 5.29 14.81
C THR A 169 2.44 5.49 15.11
N LEU A 170 2.80 5.93 16.32
CA LEU A 170 4.20 6.11 16.73
C LEU A 170 4.97 4.78 16.72
N THR A 171 4.37 3.69 17.17
CA THR A 171 5.01 2.37 17.11
C THR A 171 5.21 1.91 15.67
N THR A 172 4.27 2.19 14.78
CA THR A 172 4.40 1.91 13.34
C THR A 172 5.53 2.75 12.71
N ILE A 173 5.59 4.05 13.04
CA ILE A 173 6.67 4.95 12.59
C ILE A 173 8.03 4.45 13.09
N ALA A 174 8.14 4.05 14.35
CA ALA A 174 9.37 3.52 14.91
C ALA A 174 9.78 2.20 14.22
N GLY A 175 8.82 1.29 14.02
CA GLY A 175 9.06 0.01 13.38
C GLY A 175 9.53 0.15 11.93
N PHE A 176 8.78 0.84 11.08
CA PHE A 176 9.15 1.05 9.68
C PHE A 176 10.24 2.09 9.50
N GLY A 177 10.30 3.10 10.38
CA GLY A 177 11.37 4.09 10.41
C GLY A 177 12.75 3.47 10.69
N SER A 178 12.82 2.35 11.41
CA SER A 178 14.09 1.63 11.62
C SER A 178 14.70 1.13 10.30
N LEU A 179 13.89 0.88 9.27
CA LEU A 179 14.37 0.49 7.93
C LEU A 179 15.13 1.62 7.22
N MET A 180 14.96 2.88 7.67
CA MET A 180 15.70 4.01 7.13
C MET A 180 17.21 3.97 7.47
N VAL A 181 17.62 3.13 8.41
CA VAL A 181 19.05 2.89 8.72
C VAL A 181 19.70 2.00 7.66
N ALA A 182 18.93 1.29 6.84
CA ALA A 182 19.47 0.40 5.82
C ALA A 182 20.20 1.18 4.72
N ARG A 183 21.36 0.67 4.31
CA ARG A 183 22.16 1.25 3.21
C ARG A 183 21.55 0.97 1.83
N HIS A 184 20.52 0.13 1.74
CA HIS A 184 19.85 -0.20 0.48
C HIS A 184 18.76 0.82 0.19
N ALA A 185 18.88 1.56 -0.92
CA ALA A 185 17.97 2.65 -1.29
C ALA A 185 16.49 2.24 -1.35
N GLY A 186 16.18 1.03 -1.80
CA GLY A 186 14.81 0.52 -1.85
C GLY A 186 14.22 0.31 -0.45
N ILE A 187 14.99 -0.24 0.50
CA ILE A 187 14.56 -0.47 1.88
C ILE A 187 14.39 0.86 2.61
N PHE A 188 15.34 1.78 2.43
CA PHE A 188 15.26 3.14 2.97
C PHE A 188 13.99 3.84 2.49
N SER A 189 13.76 3.88 1.16
CA SER A 189 12.60 4.57 0.58
C SER A 189 11.27 3.92 1.00
N PHE A 190 11.23 2.60 1.15
CA PHE A 190 10.07 1.89 1.67
C PHE A 190 9.75 2.30 3.11
N GLY A 191 10.73 2.23 4.02
CA GLY A 191 10.56 2.63 5.42
C GLY A 191 10.15 4.09 5.57
N PHE A 192 10.79 4.98 4.80
CA PHE A 192 10.47 6.40 4.78
C PHE A 192 9.02 6.66 4.32
N LEU A 193 8.60 6.04 3.21
CA LEU A 193 7.24 6.25 2.69
C LEU A 193 6.16 5.69 3.60
N VAL A 194 6.39 4.55 4.27
CA VAL A 194 5.44 4.05 5.28
C VAL A 194 5.36 5.03 6.45
N ALA A 195 6.48 5.47 7.00
CA ALA A 195 6.48 6.44 8.10
C ALA A 195 5.81 7.76 7.71
N LEU A 196 6.09 8.27 6.51
CA LEU A 196 5.46 9.47 5.96
C LEU A 196 3.94 9.28 5.80
N SER A 197 3.51 8.16 5.21
CA SER A 197 2.10 7.90 4.93
C SER A 197 1.25 7.81 6.20
N VAL A 198 1.73 7.09 7.23
CA VAL A 198 1.01 7.02 8.52
C VAL A 198 1.05 8.33 9.28
N THR A 199 2.10 9.14 9.12
CA THR A 199 2.16 10.51 9.69
C THR A 199 1.13 11.41 9.01
N CYS A 200 1.06 11.44 7.68
CA CYS A 200 0.03 12.17 6.95
C CYS A 200 -1.38 11.74 7.35
N ASN A 201 -1.60 10.43 7.53
CA ASN A 201 -2.89 9.91 7.98
C ASN A 201 -3.22 10.34 9.40
N LEU A 202 -2.27 10.30 10.34
CA LEU A 202 -2.47 10.78 11.69
C LEU A 202 -2.90 12.25 11.71
N VAL A 203 -2.17 13.09 10.96
CA VAL A 203 -2.50 14.52 10.85
C VAL A 203 -3.88 14.71 10.21
N ALA A 204 -4.20 13.99 9.14
CA ALA A 204 -5.51 14.07 8.49
C ALA A 204 -6.65 13.66 9.42
N VAL A 205 -6.48 12.56 10.17
CA VAL A 205 -7.47 12.07 11.12
C VAL A 205 -7.74 13.09 12.24
N PHE A 206 -6.71 13.72 12.78
CA PHE A 206 -6.87 14.67 13.90
C PHE A 206 -7.25 16.09 13.47
N THR A 207 -7.06 16.46 12.20
CA THR A 207 -7.42 17.79 11.69
C THR A 207 -8.73 17.77 10.90
N VAL A 208 -8.81 16.89 9.91
CA VAL A 208 -9.92 16.86 8.95
C VAL A 208 -11.16 16.22 9.58
N LEU A 209 -11.01 15.09 10.28
CA LEU A 209 -12.16 14.36 10.80
C LEU A 209 -12.95 15.15 11.86
N PRO A 210 -12.34 15.81 12.88
CA PRO A 210 -13.09 16.63 13.82
C PRO A 210 -13.82 17.81 13.15
N LEU A 211 -13.20 18.43 12.11
CA LEU A 211 -13.83 19.48 11.34
C LEU A 211 -15.08 18.98 10.61
N LEU A 212 -14.97 17.83 9.96
CA LEU A 212 -16.06 17.19 9.25
C LEU A 212 -17.21 16.78 10.20
N LEU A 213 -16.88 16.22 11.35
CA LEU A 213 -17.87 15.83 12.37
C LEU A 213 -18.68 17.04 12.89
N ARG A 214 -18.09 18.24 12.92
CA ARG A 214 -18.80 19.48 13.28
C ARG A 214 -19.74 19.93 12.17
N VAL A 215 -19.34 19.78 10.90
CA VAL A 215 -20.13 20.23 9.74
C VAL A 215 -21.24 19.23 9.42
N VAL A 216 -20.91 17.94 9.44
CA VAL A 216 -21.86 16.87 9.16
C VAL A 216 -22.50 16.44 10.49
N ARG A 217 -23.71 16.96 10.78
CA ARG A 217 -24.51 16.45 11.90
C ARG A 217 -24.81 14.97 11.66
N LEU A 218 -24.15 14.09 12.44
CA LEU A 218 -24.48 12.68 12.45
C LEU A 218 -25.78 12.53 13.26
N ASP A 219 -26.83 12.02 12.62
CA ASP A 219 -28.06 11.62 13.30
C ASP A 219 -27.72 10.46 14.23
N THR A 220 -27.48 10.73 15.51
CA THR A 220 -27.45 9.69 16.54
C THR A 220 -28.78 8.96 16.49
N ALA A 221 -28.76 7.63 16.31
CA ALA A 221 -29.99 6.86 16.30
C ALA A 221 -30.78 7.13 17.59
N PRO A 222 -32.11 7.40 17.51
CA PRO A 222 -32.90 7.54 18.71
C PRO A 222 -32.75 6.25 19.54
N THR A 223 -32.22 6.38 20.73
CA THR A 223 -32.22 5.29 21.71
C THR A 223 -33.66 4.98 22.02
N THR A 224 -34.22 3.93 21.39
CA THR A 224 -35.44 3.32 21.89
C THR A 224 -35.14 2.87 23.31
N PRO A 225 -35.84 3.39 24.34
CA PRO A 225 -35.63 2.91 25.69
C PRO A 225 -36.05 1.43 25.71
N VAL A 226 -35.09 0.55 25.93
CA VAL A 226 -35.35 -0.87 26.18
C VAL A 226 -36.23 -0.93 27.42
N GLY A 227 -37.51 -1.30 27.17
CA GLY A 227 -38.49 -1.84 28.06
C GLY A 227 -38.41 -1.43 29.52
N MET A 228 -39.11 -0.36 29.94
CA MET A 228 -39.75 -0.37 31.23
C MET A 228 -40.81 -1.48 31.22
N THR A 229 -40.45 -2.63 31.75
CA THR A 229 -41.46 -3.59 32.18
C THR A 229 -42.40 -2.88 33.18
N PRO A 230 -43.71 -2.85 32.93
CA PRO A 230 -44.63 -2.31 33.91
C PRO A 230 -44.53 -3.18 35.15
N THR A 231 -44.13 -2.57 36.25
CA THR A 231 -44.26 -3.18 37.56
C THR A 231 -45.74 -3.44 37.80
N MET A 232 -46.15 -4.72 37.79
CA MET A 232 -47.42 -5.16 38.27
C MET A 232 -47.59 -4.67 39.69
N ARG A 233 -48.52 -3.77 39.90
CA ARG A 233 -49.09 -3.43 41.21
C ARG A 233 -49.89 -4.64 41.66
N ALA A 234 -49.40 -5.32 42.67
CA ALA A 234 -50.21 -6.26 43.46
C ALA A 234 -51.04 -5.44 44.44
N ASP A 235 -52.34 -5.49 44.25
CA ASP A 235 -53.38 -5.21 45.26
C ASP A 235 -53.62 -6.45 46.07
#